data_f8445109598fcbad02b0b6fc6bfc3d3b
#
_entry.id   f8445109598fcbad02b0b6fc6bfc3d3b
#
_cell.length_a   1.000
_cell.length_b   1.000
_cell.length_c   1.000
_cell.angle_alpha   90.00
_cell.angle_beta   90.00
_cell.angle_gamma   90.00
#
_symmetry.space_group_name_H-M   'P 1'
#
loop_
_entity.id
_entity.type
_entity.pdbx_description
1 polymer ?
#
loop_
_entity_poly.entity_id
_entity_poly.type
_entity_poly.pdbx_seq_one_letter_code
_entity_poly.pdbx_strand_id
1 'polypeptide(L)'
;YEELIKTETGQAEAEYMQALEEWEQKKAEAHQKHRSVVVKDAPKPAAKAYLNIPTQVTKAKMLVHLRDNGNIGGLMADSEIDTILSASKQDYGMFDDLLRKAFHHEPVSSSRKTDNQMIRIDSPRLALLLSGTPGQFSRLIPDSESGLLSRLLLYTCRSEAVWQDVSPEGDKMDM
;
A
#
# COMPACT_ATOMS: atom_id res chain seq x y z
N TYR A 1 7.02 -4.96 14.35
CA TYR A 1 6.00 -4.89 13.27
C TYR A 1 6.36 -5.82 12.11
N GLU A 2 7.58 -5.77 11.58
CA GLU A 2 8.01 -6.68 10.50
C GLU A 2 7.96 -8.15 10.90
N GLU A 3 8.31 -8.49 12.13
CA GLU A 3 8.19 -9.86 12.66
C GLU A 3 6.74 -10.32 12.75
N LEU A 4 5.83 -9.44 13.15
CA LEU A 4 4.40 -9.75 13.21
C LEU A 4 3.83 -10.05 11.81
N ILE A 5 4.18 -9.21 10.83
CA ILE A 5 3.79 -9.41 9.43
C ILE A 5 4.38 -10.71 8.88
N LYS A 6 5.65 -10.99 9.16
CA LYS A 6 6.29 -12.25 8.74
C LYS A 6 5.61 -13.48 9.34
N THR A 7 5.19 -13.40 10.60
CA THR A 7 4.53 -14.52 11.28
C THR A 7 3.13 -14.76 10.71
N GLU A 8 2.30 -13.73 10.59
CA GLU A 8 0.95 -13.85 10.04
C GLU A 8 0.96 -14.24 8.55
N THR A 9 1.84 -13.64 7.76
CA THR A 9 1.98 -13.98 6.34
C THR A 9 2.52 -15.40 6.17
N GLY A 10 3.47 -15.82 7.01
CA GLY A 10 4.02 -17.17 6.97
C GLY A 10 3.01 -18.25 7.34
N GLN A 11 2.15 -18.01 8.31
CA GLN A 11 1.06 -18.92 8.67
C GLN A 11 0.04 -19.04 7.52
N ALA A 12 -0.40 -17.92 6.96
CA ALA A 12 -1.34 -17.91 5.85
C ALA A 12 -0.77 -18.55 4.58
N GLU A 13 0.53 -18.40 4.31
CA GLU A 13 1.21 -19.08 3.20
C GLU A 13 1.29 -20.60 3.45
N ALA A 14 1.59 -21.04 4.68
CA ALA A 14 1.63 -22.45 5.03
C ALA A 14 0.25 -23.11 4.88
N GLU A 15 -0.81 -22.47 5.36
CA GLU A 15 -2.18 -22.94 5.19
C GLU A 15 -2.59 -23.02 3.71
N TYR A 16 -2.21 -22.03 2.92
CA TYR A 16 -2.45 -22.05 1.47
C TYR A 16 -1.73 -23.19 0.78
N MET A 17 -0.46 -23.43 1.12
CA MET A 17 0.33 -24.51 0.53
C MET A 17 -0.28 -25.89 0.86
N GLN A 18 -0.70 -26.09 2.11
CA GLN A 18 -1.41 -27.32 2.49
C GLN A 18 -2.72 -27.51 1.72
N ALA A 19 -3.52 -26.46 1.62
CA ALA A 19 -4.78 -26.49 0.87
C ALA A 19 -4.55 -26.76 -0.64
N LEU A 20 -3.44 -26.24 -1.20
CA LEU A 20 -3.06 -26.46 -2.58
C LEU A 20 -2.65 -27.91 -2.83
N GLU A 21 -1.83 -28.48 -1.95
CA GLU A 21 -1.42 -29.90 -2.02
C GLU A 21 -2.63 -30.84 -1.93
N GLU A 22 -3.53 -30.59 -0.98
CA GLU A 22 -4.77 -31.38 -0.86
C GLU A 22 -5.64 -31.26 -2.12
N TRP A 23 -5.74 -30.07 -2.69
CA TRP A 23 -6.51 -29.85 -3.92
C TRP A 23 -5.89 -30.58 -5.12
N GLU A 24 -4.55 -30.54 -5.24
CA GLU A 24 -3.84 -31.26 -6.31
C GLU A 24 -4.00 -32.78 -6.18
N GLN A 25 -3.93 -33.31 -4.97
CA GLN A 25 -4.20 -34.74 -4.71
C GLN A 25 -5.62 -35.11 -5.11
N LYS A 26 -6.63 -34.36 -4.69
CA LYS A 26 -8.04 -34.57 -5.06
C LYS A 26 -8.24 -34.48 -6.57
N LYS A 27 -7.55 -33.57 -7.24
CA LYS A 27 -7.57 -33.40 -8.68
C LYS A 27 -6.96 -34.62 -9.39
N ALA A 28 -5.83 -35.13 -8.91
CA ALA A 28 -5.19 -36.33 -9.46
C ALA A 28 -6.10 -37.58 -9.31
N GLU A 29 -6.71 -37.77 -8.13
CA GLU A 29 -7.67 -38.84 -7.89
C GLU A 29 -8.93 -38.74 -8.78
N ALA A 30 -9.42 -37.52 -8.99
CA ALA A 30 -10.58 -37.29 -9.86
C ALA A 30 -10.26 -37.58 -11.32
N HIS A 31 -9.05 -37.25 -11.79
CA HIS A 31 -8.56 -37.62 -13.12
C HIS A 31 -8.51 -39.14 -13.32
N GLN A 32 -8.02 -39.87 -12.30
CA GLN A 32 -8.02 -41.35 -12.35
C GLN A 32 -9.43 -41.95 -12.42
N LYS A 33 -10.42 -41.27 -11.80
CA LYS A 33 -11.82 -41.71 -11.76
C LYS A 33 -12.68 -41.13 -12.90
N HIS A 34 -12.08 -40.48 -13.91
CA HIS A 34 -12.77 -39.82 -15.03
C HIS A 34 -13.84 -38.80 -14.60
N ARG A 35 -13.63 -38.13 -13.45
CA ARG A 35 -14.49 -37.05 -12.97
C ARG A 35 -13.83 -35.71 -13.26
N SER A 36 -14.60 -34.77 -13.83
CA SER A 36 -14.11 -33.41 -14.02
C SER A 36 -14.11 -32.64 -12.68
N VAL A 37 -12.94 -32.18 -12.27
CA VAL A 37 -12.81 -31.22 -11.12
C VAL A 37 -13.08 -29.81 -11.62
N VAL A 38 -14.03 -29.14 -11.00
CA VAL A 38 -14.35 -27.75 -11.36
C VAL A 38 -13.22 -26.83 -10.87
N VAL A 39 -12.63 -26.07 -11.77
CA VAL A 39 -11.52 -25.12 -11.47
C VAL A 39 -11.88 -24.10 -10.39
N LYS A 40 -13.17 -23.90 -10.10
CA LYS A 40 -13.68 -23.03 -9.04
C LYS A 40 -13.28 -23.46 -7.63
N ASP A 41 -12.89 -24.71 -7.43
CA ASP A 41 -12.55 -25.26 -6.13
C ASP A 41 -11.05 -25.11 -5.78
N ALA A 42 -10.28 -24.48 -6.65
CA ALA A 42 -8.87 -24.20 -6.38
C ALA A 42 -8.72 -23.19 -5.21
N PRO A 43 -7.84 -23.47 -4.26
CA PRO A 43 -7.59 -22.54 -3.16
C PRO A 43 -7.03 -21.20 -3.69
N LYS A 44 -7.45 -20.11 -3.08
CA LYS A 44 -6.94 -18.78 -3.44
C LYS A 44 -5.61 -18.53 -2.75
N PRO A 45 -4.64 -17.90 -3.44
CA PRO A 45 -3.38 -17.51 -2.80
C PRO A 45 -3.62 -16.71 -1.54
N ALA A 46 -2.79 -16.93 -0.52
CA ALA A 46 -2.82 -16.15 0.71
C ALA A 46 -2.63 -14.67 0.41
N ALA A 47 -3.39 -13.83 1.10
CA ALA A 47 -3.21 -12.39 1.02
C ALA A 47 -1.86 -12.01 1.65
N LYS A 48 -1.02 -11.28 0.89
CA LYS A 48 0.27 -10.82 1.40
C LYS A 48 0.12 -9.42 2.00
N ALA A 49 0.42 -9.31 3.28
CA ALA A 49 0.47 -8.03 3.96
C ALA A 49 1.81 -7.32 3.68
N TYR A 50 1.74 -6.04 3.33
CA TYR A 50 2.90 -5.19 3.11
C TYR A 50 2.76 -3.92 3.95
N LEU A 51 3.63 -3.75 4.95
CA LEU A 51 3.61 -2.54 5.76
C LEU A 51 3.83 -1.29 4.89
N ASN A 52 4.85 -1.33 4.04
CA ASN A 52 5.15 -0.24 3.12
C ASN A 52 4.31 -0.37 1.84
N ILE A 53 3.33 0.51 1.70
CA ILE A 53 2.51 0.62 0.49
C ILE A 53 3.18 1.63 -0.44
N PRO A 54 3.50 1.25 -1.69
CA PRO A 54 4.10 2.17 -2.64
C PRO A 54 3.22 3.41 -2.88
N THR A 55 3.82 4.57 -3.00
CA THR A 55 3.10 5.82 -3.31
C THR A 55 2.60 5.87 -4.74
N GLN A 56 3.28 5.17 -5.67
CA GLN A 56 2.84 4.97 -7.06
C GLN A 56 1.84 3.82 -7.18
N VAL A 57 0.72 3.93 -6.49
CA VAL A 57 -0.32 2.90 -6.47
C VAL A 57 -1.66 3.51 -6.85
N THR A 58 -2.48 2.78 -7.59
CA THR A 58 -3.86 3.21 -7.84
C THR A 58 -4.68 3.11 -6.55
N LYS A 59 -5.69 3.97 -6.38
CA LYS A 59 -6.64 3.89 -5.24
C LYS A 59 -7.16 2.47 -5.02
N ALA A 60 -7.51 1.81 -6.09
CA ALA A 60 -8.04 0.46 -6.02
C ALA A 60 -7.03 -0.57 -5.51
N LYS A 61 -5.75 -0.47 -5.90
CA LYS A 61 -4.70 -1.34 -5.38
C LYS A 61 -4.35 -1.00 -3.95
N MET A 62 -4.37 0.28 -3.57
CA MET A 62 -4.21 0.70 -2.18
C MET A 62 -5.28 0.12 -1.26
N LEU A 63 -6.55 0.12 -1.69
CA LEU A 63 -7.63 -0.52 -0.94
C LEU A 63 -7.40 -2.04 -0.77
N VAL A 64 -6.84 -2.70 -1.78
CA VAL A 64 -6.45 -4.12 -1.66
C VAL A 64 -5.38 -4.27 -0.59
N HIS A 65 -4.32 -3.46 -0.60
CA HIS A 65 -3.27 -3.52 0.42
C HIS A 65 -3.81 -3.26 1.83
N LEU A 66 -4.65 -2.24 2.01
CA LEU A 66 -5.26 -1.94 3.31
C LEU A 66 -6.19 -3.05 3.80
N ARG A 67 -6.93 -3.71 2.89
CA ARG A 67 -7.75 -4.87 3.23
C ARG A 67 -6.89 -6.04 3.67
N ASP A 68 -5.85 -6.35 2.90
CA ASP A 68 -4.98 -7.51 3.12
C ASP A 68 -4.10 -7.31 4.38
N ASN A 69 -3.75 -6.06 4.70
CA ASN A 69 -3.05 -5.71 5.93
C ASN A 69 -3.97 -5.72 7.18
N GLY A 70 -5.26 -5.62 7.02
CA GLY A 70 -6.22 -5.65 8.14
C GLY A 70 -5.89 -4.64 9.24
N ASN A 71 -5.79 -5.11 10.48
CA ASN A 71 -5.51 -4.27 11.65
C ASN A 71 -4.08 -3.76 11.74
N ILE A 72 -3.14 -4.33 10.99
CA ILE A 72 -1.75 -3.87 10.93
C ILE A 72 -1.70 -2.48 10.28
N GLY A 73 -2.57 -2.23 9.28
CA GLY A 73 -2.59 -1.00 8.52
C GLY A 73 -1.45 -0.91 7.50
N GLY A 74 -1.16 0.29 7.04
CA GLY A 74 -0.11 0.53 6.05
C GLY A 74 0.62 1.84 6.28
N LEU A 75 1.84 1.92 5.80
CA LEU A 75 2.66 3.12 5.74
C LEU A 75 2.92 3.47 4.27
N MET A 76 2.62 4.69 3.89
CA MET A 76 3.08 5.29 2.63
C MET A 76 4.17 6.30 2.96
N ALA A 77 5.41 6.01 2.58
CA ALA A 77 6.54 6.89 2.81
C ALA A 77 7.23 7.22 1.49
N ASP A 78 7.44 8.50 1.22
CA ASP A 78 8.15 8.95 0.02
C ASP A 78 8.94 10.24 0.31
N SER A 79 10.09 10.34 -0.31
CA SER A 79 10.93 11.54 -0.25
C SER A 79 10.45 12.65 -1.18
N GLU A 80 9.53 12.33 -2.11
CA GLU A 80 9.01 13.28 -3.10
C GLU A 80 7.48 13.26 -3.19
N ILE A 81 6.84 14.36 -2.81
CA ILE A 81 5.37 14.50 -2.91
C ILE A 81 4.87 14.31 -4.36
N ASP A 82 5.66 14.67 -5.36
CA ASP A 82 5.27 14.53 -6.77
C ASP A 82 4.99 13.09 -7.19
N THR A 83 5.55 12.11 -6.51
CA THR A 83 5.30 10.68 -6.74
C THR A 83 3.82 10.36 -6.50
N ILE A 84 3.29 10.76 -5.37
CA ILE A 84 1.88 10.53 -5.02
C ILE A 84 0.94 11.36 -5.90
N LEU A 85 1.34 12.58 -6.27
CA LEU A 85 0.58 13.44 -7.20
C LEU A 85 0.47 12.82 -8.59
N SER A 86 1.53 12.19 -9.07
CA SER A 86 1.54 11.52 -10.37
C SER A 86 0.57 10.34 -10.42
N ALA A 87 0.54 9.55 -9.37
CA ALA A 87 -0.36 8.42 -9.22
C ALA A 87 -1.83 8.86 -9.10
N SER A 88 -2.06 10.03 -8.52
CA SER A 88 -3.40 10.54 -8.24
C SER A 88 -4.01 11.37 -9.37
N LYS A 89 -3.25 11.74 -10.43
CA LYS A 89 -3.72 12.64 -11.49
C LYS A 89 -5.04 12.22 -12.16
N GLN A 90 -5.31 10.94 -12.23
CA GLN A 90 -6.56 10.42 -12.80
C GLN A 90 -7.71 10.32 -11.79
N ASP A 91 -7.40 10.29 -10.48
CA ASP A 91 -8.35 10.00 -9.39
C ASP A 91 -8.18 10.94 -8.17
N TYR A 92 -7.65 12.16 -8.36
CA TYR A 92 -7.23 13.05 -7.26
C TYR A 92 -8.30 13.24 -6.16
N GLY A 93 -9.53 13.58 -6.54
CA GLY A 93 -10.62 13.78 -5.58
C GLY A 93 -11.00 12.50 -4.82
N MET A 94 -10.82 11.35 -5.44
CA MET A 94 -11.11 10.04 -4.82
C MET A 94 -10.01 9.62 -3.85
N PHE A 95 -8.77 10.07 -4.06
CA PHE A 95 -7.64 9.79 -3.19
C PHE A 95 -7.70 10.63 -1.91
N ASP A 96 -8.04 11.90 -2.03
CA ASP A 96 -8.26 12.82 -0.93
C ASP A 96 -9.36 12.31 0.03
N ASP A 97 -10.50 11.86 -0.50
CA ASP A 97 -11.57 11.26 0.31
C ASP A 97 -11.08 10.03 1.08
N LEU A 98 -10.27 9.17 0.45
CA LEU A 98 -9.72 8.00 1.13
C LEU A 98 -8.78 8.39 2.27
N LEU A 99 -7.89 9.36 2.06
CA LEU A 99 -6.97 9.83 3.11
C LEU A 99 -7.72 10.42 4.29
N ARG A 100 -8.76 11.22 4.03
CA ARG A 100 -9.60 11.82 5.08
C ARG A 100 -10.33 10.75 5.88
N LYS A 101 -10.92 9.77 5.22
CA LYS A 101 -11.60 8.64 5.88
C LYS A 101 -10.63 7.76 6.67
N ALA A 102 -9.46 7.47 6.10
CA ALA A 102 -8.45 6.68 6.78
C ALA A 102 -7.94 7.34 8.06
N PHE A 103 -7.83 8.67 8.09
CA PHE A 103 -7.46 9.43 9.27
C PHE A 103 -8.43 9.23 10.44
N HIS A 104 -9.73 9.15 10.16
CA HIS A 104 -10.77 8.92 11.16
C HIS A 104 -11.15 7.45 11.33
N HIS A 105 -10.47 6.53 10.64
CA HIS A 105 -10.82 5.11 10.58
C HIS A 105 -12.28 4.85 10.15
N GLU A 106 -12.81 5.72 9.30
CA GLU A 106 -14.16 5.60 8.76
C GLU A 106 -14.22 4.52 7.68
N PRO A 107 -15.35 3.78 7.58
CA PRO A 107 -15.48 2.73 6.58
C PRO A 107 -15.30 3.23 5.15
N VAL A 108 -14.56 2.47 4.37
CA VAL A 108 -14.35 2.71 2.94
C VAL A 108 -14.80 1.50 2.15
N SER A 109 -15.56 1.75 1.09
CA SER A 109 -15.98 0.71 0.16
C SER A 109 -15.70 1.12 -1.29
N SER A 110 -15.38 0.14 -2.11
CA SER A 110 -15.22 0.31 -3.55
C SER A 110 -15.78 -0.90 -4.28
N SER A 111 -16.54 -0.65 -5.33
CA SER A 111 -17.05 -1.70 -6.22
C SER A 111 -16.46 -1.49 -7.61
N ARG A 112 -15.90 -2.54 -8.20
CA ARG A 112 -15.38 -2.54 -9.57
C ARG A 112 -16.34 -3.26 -10.50
N LYS A 113 -16.63 -2.64 -11.64
CA LYS A 113 -17.43 -3.27 -12.69
C LYS A 113 -16.76 -4.49 -13.32
N THR A 114 -15.41 -4.48 -13.39
CA THR A 114 -14.63 -5.48 -14.13
C THR A 114 -14.64 -6.85 -13.47
N ASP A 115 -14.60 -6.92 -12.13
CA ASP A 115 -14.42 -8.19 -11.40
C ASP A 115 -15.61 -8.53 -10.50
N ASN A 116 -16.65 -7.68 -10.49
CA ASN A 116 -17.79 -7.75 -9.57
C ASN A 116 -17.37 -7.94 -8.09
N GLN A 117 -16.13 -7.50 -7.76
CA GLN A 117 -15.59 -7.58 -6.41
C GLN A 117 -15.89 -6.28 -5.66
N MET A 118 -16.56 -6.43 -4.54
CA MET A 118 -16.74 -5.35 -3.57
C MET A 118 -15.64 -5.44 -2.52
N ILE A 119 -14.86 -4.38 -2.37
CA ILE A 119 -13.91 -4.23 -1.28
C ILE A 119 -14.57 -3.32 -0.23
N ARG A 120 -14.65 -3.80 1.00
CA ARG A 120 -15.07 -3.03 2.15
C ARG A 120 -14.03 -3.15 3.25
N ILE A 121 -13.66 -2.03 3.83
CA ILE A 121 -12.72 -1.92 4.95
C ILE A 121 -13.43 -1.09 6.01
N ASP A 122 -13.72 -1.69 7.15
CA ASP A 122 -14.52 -1.03 8.18
C ASP A 122 -13.69 -0.02 9.00
N SER A 123 -12.38 -0.24 9.14
CA SER A 123 -11.48 0.64 9.87
C SER A 123 -10.12 0.71 9.17
N PRO A 124 -10.00 1.46 8.07
CA PRO A 124 -8.73 1.61 7.37
C PRO A 124 -7.70 2.30 8.26
N ARG A 125 -6.48 1.78 8.28
CA ARG A 125 -5.35 2.33 9.03
C ARG A 125 -4.22 2.65 8.09
N LEU A 126 -3.96 3.93 7.89
CA LEU A 126 -2.94 4.41 6.96
C LEU A 126 -2.12 5.52 7.61
N ALA A 127 -0.82 5.31 7.71
CA ALA A 127 0.14 6.34 8.05
C ALA A 127 0.76 6.92 6.76
N LEU A 128 0.99 8.22 6.75
CA LEU A 128 1.55 8.94 5.61
C LEU A 128 2.77 9.72 6.07
N LEU A 129 3.92 9.52 5.43
CA LEU A 129 5.15 10.25 5.67
C LEU A 129 5.71 10.74 4.33
N LEU A 130 5.58 12.02 4.06
CA LEU A 130 6.01 12.62 2.79
C LEU A 130 6.97 13.77 3.05
N SER A 131 7.98 13.92 2.20
CA SER A 131 8.80 15.10 2.15
C SER A 131 8.77 15.75 0.77
N GLY A 132 9.08 17.02 0.70
CA GLY A 132 9.08 17.75 -0.55
C GLY A 132 9.26 19.26 -0.37
N THR A 133 9.21 19.97 -1.47
CA THR A 133 9.30 21.42 -1.48
C THR A 133 7.94 22.09 -1.19
N PRO A 134 7.92 23.35 -0.75
CA PRO A 134 6.66 24.09 -0.56
C PRO A 134 5.76 24.12 -1.81
N GLY A 135 6.36 24.19 -3.00
CA GLY A 135 5.61 24.17 -4.26
C GLY A 135 4.98 22.82 -4.56
N GLN A 136 5.62 21.72 -4.20
CA GLN A 136 5.04 20.37 -4.29
C GLN A 136 3.89 20.19 -3.31
N PHE A 137 4.07 20.67 -2.08
CA PHE A 137 3.04 20.62 -1.06
C PHE A 137 1.78 21.41 -1.47
N SER A 138 1.93 22.63 -2.04
CA SER A 138 0.79 23.41 -2.54
C SER A 138 0.02 22.70 -3.68
N ARG A 139 0.67 21.81 -4.42
CA ARG A 139 0.01 20.97 -5.42
C ARG A 139 -0.73 19.79 -4.81
N LEU A 140 -0.21 19.25 -3.70
CA LEU A 140 -0.88 18.17 -2.97
C LEU A 140 -2.14 18.66 -2.28
N ILE A 141 -2.14 19.89 -1.80
CA ILE A 141 -3.28 20.51 -1.12
C ILE A 141 -3.59 21.84 -1.81
N PRO A 142 -4.25 21.80 -2.97
CA PRO A 142 -4.60 23.02 -3.71
C PRO A 142 -5.68 23.82 -3.02
N ASP A 143 -6.50 23.19 -2.17
CA ASP A 143 -7.59 23.79 -1.44
C ASP A 143 -7.45 23.51 0.06
N SER A 144 -7.21 24.57 0.84
CA SER A 144 -7.12 24.49 2.29
C SER A 144 -8.44 24.13 2.98
N GLU A 145 -9.57 24.34 2.31
CA GLU A 145 -10.90 24.03 2.83
C GLU A 145 -11.30 22.57 2.61
N SER A 146 -10.54 21.80 1.82
CA SER A 146 -10.81 20.38 1.57
C SER A 146 -10.78 19.51 2.85
N GLY A 147 -10.23 20.05 3.94
CA GLY A 147 -10.10 19.35 5.22
C GLY A 147 -8.90 18.39 5.28
N LEU A 148 -8.15 18.18 4.20
CA LEU A 148 -6.95 17.34 4.23
C LEU A 148 -5.83 18.01 5.03
N LEU A 149 -5.67 19.33 4.87
CA LEU A 149 -4.64 20.12 5.57
C LEU A 149 -4.75 19.97 7.09
N SER A 150 -5.96 20.01 7.64
CA SER A 150 -6.19 19.90 9.09
C SER A 150 -5.83 18.53 9.69
N ARG A 151 -5.55 17.53 8.85
CA ARG A 151 -5.20 16.17 9.22
C ARG A 151 -3.72 15.85 9.06
N LEU A 152 -2.94 16.82 8.59
CA LEU A 152 -1.50 16.65 8.36
C LEU A 152 -0.72 17.42 9.41
N LEU A 153 0.30 16.78 9.98
CA LEU A 153 1.31 17.45 10.77
C LEU A 153 2.41 17.93 9.82
N LEU A 154 2.56 19.25 9.73
CA LEU A 154 3.56 19.89 8.88
C LEU A 154 4.80 20.25 9.68
N TYR A 155 5.94 19.80 9.21
CA TYR A 155 7.24 20.19 9.72
C TYR A 155 8.03 20.88 8.60
N THR A 156 8.52 22.09 8.87
CA THR A 156 9.37 22.82 7.93
C THR A 156 10.70 23.13 8.59
N CYS A 157 11.78 22.90 7.89
CA CYS A 157 13.12 23.30 8.29
C CYS A 157 13.70 24.26 7.26
N ARG A 158 14.42 25.26 7.74
CA ARG A 158 15.29 26.11 6.92
C ARG A 158 16.71 25.70 7.22
N SER A 159 17.44 25.21 6.23
CA SER A 159 18.88 25.06 6.34
C SER A 159 19.55 26.20 5.58
N GLU A 160 20.57 26.79 6.17
CA GLU A 160 21.47 27.65 5.40
C GLU A 160 22.20 26.77 4.39
N ALA A 161 22.16 27.17 3.12
CA ALA A 161 22.86 26.45 2.06
C ALA A 161 24.37 26.68 2.19
N VAL A 162 25.01 25.98 3.12
CA VAL A 162 26.45 25.94 3.24
C VAL A 162 26.96 24.75 2.47
N TRP A 163 27.81 25.04 1.49
CA TRP A 163 28.48 23.97 0.73
C TRP A 163 29.36 23.15 1.70
N GLN A 164 29.17 21.87 1.74
CA GLN A 164 30.01 20.93 2.48
C GLN A 164 30.76 20.03 1.47
N ASP A 165 32.06 19.92 1.67
CA ASP A 165 32.86 18.98 0.89
C ASP A 165 32.51 17.55 1.34
N VAL A 166 31.89 16.83 0.41
CA VAL A 166 31.52 15.40 0.61
C VAL A 166 32.50 14.45 -0.07
N SER A 167 33.68 14.95 -0.49
CA SER A 167 34.75 14.11 -1.03
C SER A 167 35.14 13.06 -0.01
N PRO A 168 35.32 11.78 -0.38
CA PRO A 168 35.81 10.78 0.55
C PRO A 168 37.21 11.19 1.02
N GLU A 169 37.39 11.26 2.34
CA GLU A 169 38.72 11.44 2.92
C GLU A 169 39.62 10.28 2.50
N GLY A 170 40.48 10.46 1.52
CA GLY A 170 41.41 9.39 1.16
C GLY A 170 42.13 9.50 -0.17
N ASP A 171 41.73 10.33 -1.09
CA ASP A 171 42.47 10.53 -2.35
C ASP A 171 43.08 11.95 -2.44
N LYS A 172 44.02 12.24 -1.54
CA LYS A 172 45.10 13.15 -1.92
C LYS A 172 46.03 12.36 -2.85
N MET A 173 45.76 12.40 -4.15
CA MET A 173 46.80 12.14 -5.12
C MET A 173 47.90 13.18 -4.91
N ASP A 174 49.00 12.74 -4.27
CA ASP A 174 50.25 13.48 -4.29
C ASP A 174 50.67 13.62 -5.77
N MET A 175 50.52 14.82 -6.34
CA MET A 175 51.19 15.23 -7.55
C MET A 175 52.53 15.87 -7.20
#